data_d0f54fcec5da47252b7e0a2ebdf5f702
#
_entry.id   d0f54fcec5da47252b7e0a2ebdf5f702
#
_cell.length_a   1.000
_cell.length_b   1.000
_cell.length_c   1.000
_cell.angle_alpha   90.00
_cell.angle_beta   90.00
_cell.angle_gamma   90.00
#
_symmetry.space_group_name_H-M   'P 1'
#
loop_
_entity.id
_entity.type
_entity.pdbx_description
1 polymer ?
#
loop_
_entity_poly.entity_id
_entity_poly.type
_entity_poly.pdbx_seq_one_letter_code
_entity_poly.pdbx_strand_id
1 'polypeptide(L)'
;MRLLRRTALTLSVLTALAVPASPASAETVVPKGFQPASTSWTGPDTGYVLGYSPCAKSWCPALLGTTDAGRHWRRLGAPSMPLPDNHNHVALTFVTDRVAYVSDGVHVRTTRDGGASWHPVGLVDAREPFYVSKITETGGRVFAVLSTYGEGRGSTRLYSAAAGSPVLVPMPGFAVTGDITYGDVAVGGGLQVALGANYGDEKYWTSRDGVRFTPAAPPCPTGTVASLAGVRDKQVVALCSSSPGSPQPGSTERSVRHAARLGGTFSGTDAAPVVGITQGFGAASPASATIAAEGGGVGFLHRTTDGGRTWTTTVLSERGLSLTDLDFPGRGTGVVVDGQPDAADGSAVYRSTDGGTSWHELLFG
;
A
#
# COMPACT_ATOMS: atom_id res chain seq x y z
N MET A 1 -51.61 -22.85 75.92
CA MET A 1 -50.34 -22.23 75.66
C MET A 1 -49.46 -23.24 74.90
N ARG A 2 -49.27 -23.04 73.59
CA ARG A 2 -48.40 -23.85 72.73
C ARG A 2 -47.27 -22.97 72.24
N LEU A 3 -46.06 -23.31 72.69
CA LEU A 3 -44.81 -22.66 72.20
C LEU A 3 -44.46 -23.20 70.81
N LEU A 4 -44.35 -22.33 69.84
CA LEU A 4 -43.79 -22.62 68.52
C LEU A 4 -42.28 -22.34 68.55
N ARG A 5 -41.48 -23.43 68.39
CA ARG A 5 -40.04 -23.35 68.15
C ARG A 5 -39.80 -22.94 66.67
N ARG A 6 -39.13 -21.87 66.42
CA ARG A 6 -38.62 -21.46 65.11
C ARG A 6 -37.20 -22.02 64.95
N THR A 7 -37.02 -22.95 64.00
CA THR A 7 -35.72 -23.43 63.56
C THR A 7 -35.20 -22.47 62.44
N ALA A 8 -34.08 -21.81 62.68
CA ALA A 8 -33.40 -21.02 61.66
C ALA A 8 -32.48 -21.93 60.82
N LEU A 9 -32.74 -22.02 59.51
CA LEU A 9 -31.85 -22.61 58.55
C LEU A 9 -30.83 -21.59 58.08
N THR A 10 -29.55 -21.78 58.39
CA THR A 10 -28.44 -20.97 57.87
C THR A 10 -28.04 -21.56 56.50
N LEU A 11 -28.29 -20.80 55.46
CA LEU A 11 -27.87 -21.13 54.08
C LEU A 11 -26.45 -20.57 53.89
N SER A 12 -25.44 -21.47 53.82
CA SER A 12 -24.07 -21.13 53.50
C SER A 12 -23.92 -20.98 51.97
N VAL A 13 -23.76 -19.76 51.48
CA VAL A 13 -23.44 -19.46 50.07
C VAL A 13 -21.93 -19.62 49.88
N LEU A 14 -21.50 -20.68 49.19
CA LEU A 14 -20.14 -20.81 48.66
C LEU A 14 -20.01 -19.90 47.44
N THR A 15 -19.34 -18.78 47.57
CA THR A 15 -18.89 -17.98 46.45
C THR A 15 -17.64 -18.60 45.84
N ALA A 16 -17.80 -19.27 44.69
CA ALA A 16 -16.67 -19.72 43.89
C ALA A 16 -16.05 -18.48 43.22
N LEU A 17 -14.85 -18.13 43.66
CA LEU A 17 -13.99 -17.14 42.98
C LEU A 17 -13.55 -17.74 41.63
N ALA A 18 -14.18 -17.29 40.55
CA ALA A 18 -13.71 -17.55 39.21
C ALA A 18 -12.42 -16.75 39.00
N VAL A 19 -11.28 -17.41 38.99
CA VAL A 19 -9.98 -16.84 38.56
C VAL A 19 -10.13 -16.57 37.07
N PRO A 20 -9.98 -15.32 36.62
CA PRO A 20 -9.96 -15.06 35.19
C PRO A 20 -8.74 -15.79 34.59
N ALA A 21 -8.99 -16.69 33.65
CA ALA A 21 -7.94 -17.30 32.87
C ALA A 21 -7.22 -16.16 32.13
N SER A 22 -5.93 -15.95 32.44
CA SER A 22 -5.07 -15.06 31.63
C SER A 22 -5.17 -15.50 30.19
N PRO A 23 -5.39 -14.58 29.25
CA PRO A 23 -5.32 -14.94 27.84
C PRO A 23 -3.94 -15.54 27.60
N ALA A 24 -3.91 -16.80 27.17
CA ALA A 24 -2.68 -17.45 26.73
C ALA A 24 -2.07 -16.51 25.68
N SER A 25 -0.86 -16.04 25.94
CA SER A 25 -0.06 -15.31 24.96
C SER A 25 -0.04 -16.17 23.71
N ALA A 26 -0.70 -15.73 22.65
CA ALA A 26 -0.60 -16.39 21.36
C ALA A 26 0.88 -16.31 20.99
N GLU A 27 1.56 -17.43 21.05
CA GLU A 27 2.96 -17.56 20.67
C GLU A 27 3.09 -17.06 19.25
N THR A 28 3.93 -16.05 19.06
CA THR A 28 4.16 -15.37 17.79
C THR A 28 4.84 -16.35 16.84
N VAL A 29 4.07 -17.09 16.08
CA VAL A 29 4.63 -18.07 15.15
C VAL A 29 4.83 -17.40 13.79
N VAL A 30 5.90 -16.64 13.66
CA VAL A 30 6.42 -16.29 12.35
C VAL A 30 6.93 -17.56 11.68
N PRO A 31 6.48 -17.91 10.47
CA PRO A 31 6.93 -19.12 9.80
C PRO A 31 8.44 -19.06 9.55
N LYS A 32 9.11 -20.20 9.76
CA LYS A 32 10.56 -20.31 9.47
C LYS A 32 10.85 -19.96 8.01
N GLY A 33 11.83 -19.07 7.79
CA GLY A 33 12.22 -18.63 6.46
C GLY A 33 11.17 -17.72 5.80
N PHE A 34 10.38 -17.01 6.59
CA PHE A 34 9.42 -16.02 6.09
C PHE A 34 10.15 -14.93 5.32
N GLN A 35 9.68 -14.66 4.10
CA GLN A 35 10.16 -13.60 3.22
C GLN A 35 8.99 -12.68 2.84
N PRO A 36 9.06 -11.38 3.17
CA PRO A 36 8.01 -10.43 2.87
C PRO A 36 7.87 -10.18 1.36
N ALA A 37 6.65 -9.98 0.88
CA ALA A 37 6.36 -9.64 -0.51
C ALA A 37 5.63 -8.29 -0.63
N SER A 38 4.77 -7.98 0.36
CA SER A 38 4.00 -6.74 0.37
C SER A 38 3.66 -6.35 1.80
N THR A 39 3.52 -5.05 2.03
CA THR A 39 3.19 -4.50 3.34
C THR A 39 2.11 -3.42 3.25
N SER A 40 1.28 -3.32 4.29
CA SER A 40 0.24 -2.29 4.40
C SER A 40 0.14 -1.81 5.84
N TRP A 41 0.18 -0.50 6.05
CA TRP A 41 0.14 0.10 7.38
C TRP A 41 -1.04 1.06 7.50
N THR A 42 -1.92 0.81 8.45
CA THR A 42 -3.07 1.67 8.74
C THR A 42 -2.72 2.80 9.72
N GLY A 43 -1.52 2.73 10.29
CA GLY A 43 -0.98 3.74 11.21
C GLY A 43 0.48 3.48 11.53
N PRO A 44 1.13 4.31 12.38
CA PRO A 44 2.55 4.16 12.69
C PRO A 44 2.86 2.86 13.44
N ASP A 45 1.92 2.31 14.20
CA ASP A 45 2.13 1.13 15.04
C ASP A 45 1.40 -0.12 14.52
N THR A 46 0.38 0.07 13.65
CA THR A 46 -0.44 -1.03 13.13
C THR A 46 -0.09 -1.30 11.67
N GLY A 47 0.40 -2.50 11.43
CA GLY A 47 0.86 -2.93 10.11
C GLY A 47 0.60 -4.40 9.83
N TYR A 48 0.63 -4.73 8.55
CA TYR A 48 0.39 -6.07 8.02
C TYR A 48 1.43 -6.36 6.96
N VAL A 49 1.95 -7.58 6.97
CA VAL A 49 2.94 -8.04 6.00
C VAL A 49 2.50 -9.37 5.41
N LEU A 50 2.27 -9.39 4.12
CA LEU A 50 2.10 -10.59 3.34
C LEU A 50 3.46 -11.04 2.85
N GLY A 51 3.77 -12.29 3.04
CA GLY A 51 5.01 -12.89 2.56
C GLY A 51 4.82 -14.38 2.33
N TYR A 52 5.91 -15.05 2.11
CA TYR A 52 5.94 -16.47 1.79
C TYR A 52 6.97 -17.17 2.65
N SER A 53 6.75 -18.43 2.90
CA SER A 53 7.71 -19.30 3.61
C SER A 53 7.80 -20.65 2.94
N PRO A 54 8.94 -21.34 2.99
CA PRO A 54 9.08 -22.68 2.46
C PRO A 54 8.05 -23.64 3.09
N CYS A 55 7.35 -24.40 2.25
CA CYS A 55 6.42 -25.43 2.68
C CYS A 55 6.49 -26.65 1.76
N ALA A 56 6.75 -27.82 2.33
CA ALA A 56 6.88 -29.10 1.58
C ALA A 56 7.79 -28.96 0.33
N LYS A 57 7.22 -28.76 -0.85
CA LYS A 57 7.97 -28.62 -2.12
C LYS A 57 7.74 -27.27 -2.80
N SER A 58 7.24 -26.29 -2.09
CA SER A 58 6.79 -25.01 -2.66
C SER A 58 6.96 -23.88 -1.64
N TRP A 59 6.45 -22.73 -1.97
CA TRP A 59 6.30 -21.57 -1.11
C TRP A 59 4.82 -21.36 -0.75
N CYS A 60 4.56 -21.17 0.53
CA CYS A 60 3.20 -20.93 1.04
C CYS A 60 3.04 -19.49 1.51
N PRO A 61 1.94 -18.83 1.16
CA PRO A 61 1.67 -17.48 1.64
C PRO A 61 1.45 -17.48 3.16
N ALA A 62 1.92 -16.45 3.81
CA ALA A 62 1.69 -16.18 5.22
C ALA A 62 1.40 -14.69 5.42
N LEU A 63 0.40 -14.37 6.24
CA LEU A 63 0.04 -13.01 6.59
C LEU A 63 0.33 -12.78 8.07
N LEU A 64 1.11 -11.75 8.35
CA LEU A 64 1.46 -11.31 9.69
C LEU A 64 0.83 -9.95 9.98
N GLY A 65 0.41 -9.74 11.21
CA GLY A 65 -0.09 -8.44 11.68
C GLY A 65 0.63 -8.02 12.96
N THR A 66 0.86 -6.73 13.11
CA THR A 66 1.42 -6.09 14.31
C THR A 66 0.55 -4.92 14.76
N THR A 67 0.57 -4.60 16.04
CA THR A 67 -0.05 -3.39 16.63
C THR A 67 0.94 -2.60 17.48
N ASP A 68 2.21 -2.94 17.41
CA ASP A 68 3.28 -2.33 18.18
C ASP A 68 4.53 -2.04 17.34
N ALA A 69 4.29 -1.64 16.09
CA ALA A 69 5.33 -1.22 15.16
C ALA A 69 6.31 -2.33 14.73
N GLY A 70 5.85 -3.59 14.73
CA GLY A 70 6.65 -4.74 14.32
C GLY A 70 7.50 -5.36 15.41
N ARG A 71 7.32 -4.95 16.68
CA ARG A 71 8.02 -5.59 17.81
C ARG A 71 7.51 -6.99 18.11
N HIS A 72 6.21 -7.20 17.92
CA HIS A 72 5.57 -8.52 18.00
C HIS A 72 4.65 -8.72 16.81
N TRP A 73 4.62 -9.95 16.32
CA TRP A 73 3.82 -10.35 15.19
C TRP A 73 2.80 -11.41 15.60
N ARG A 74 1.63 -11.36 15.01
CA ARG A 74 0.62 -12.42 15.09
C ARG A 74 0.32 -12.96 13.70
N ARG A 75 0.14 -14.26 13.59
CA ARG A 75 -0.26 -14.90 12.33
C ARG A 75 -1.74 -14.68 12.08
N LEU A 76 -2.06 -14.30 10.84
CA LEU A 76 -3.43 -14.17 10.33
C LEU A 76 -3.69 -15.24 9.27
N GLY A 77 -4.94 -15.41 8.85
CA GLY A 77 -5.26 -16.23 7.70
C GLY A 77 -4.72 -15.58 6.42
N ALA A 78 -3.86 -16.27 5.71
CA ALA A 78 -3.28 -15.77 4.48
C ALA A 78 -4.24 -15.99 3.29
N PRO A 79 -4.30 -15.04 2.32
CA PRO A 79 -4.98 -15.28 1.06
C PRO A 79 -4.24 -16.36 0.26
N SER A 80 -4.99 -17.14 -0.50
CA SER A 80 -4.37 -18.04 -1.49
C SER A 80 -3.92 -17.21 -2.68
N MET A 81 -2.64 -16.87 -2.73
CA MET A 81 -2.00 -16.07 -3.78
C MET A 81 -0.76 -16.83 -4.29
N PRO A 82 -0.48 -16.78 -5.60
CA PRO A 82 0.76 -17.34 -6.13
C PRO A 82 1.98 -16.60 -5.58
N LEU A 83 3.13 -17.25 -5.64
CA LEU A 83 4.41 -16.58 -5.39
C LEU A 83 4.60 -15.47 -6.44
N PRO A 84 4.96 -14.24 -6.03
CA PRO A 84 5.27 -13.19 -6.99
C PRO A 84 6.50 -13.59 -7.83
N ASP A 85 6.48 -13.19 -9.08
CA ASP A 85 7.59 -13.35 -10.01
C ASP A 85 7.97 -12.01 -10.65
N ASN A 86 8.89 -12.01 -11.61
CA ASN A 86 9.33 -10.78 -12.28
C ASN A 86 8.23 -10.05 -13.08
N HIS A 87 7.05 -10.65 -13.23
CA HIS A 87 5.93 -10.12 -14.00
C HIS A 87 4.72 -9.79 -13.11
N ASN A 88 4.62 -10.42 -11.93
CA ASN A 88 3.46 -10.32 -11.05
C ASN A 88 3.88 -9.87 -9.66
N HIS A 89 3.52 -8.65 -9.30
CA HIS A 89 3.69 -8.13 -7.95
C HIS A 89 2.44 -8.41 -7.12
N VAL A 90 2.64 -8.88 -5.91
CA VAL A 90 1.55 -8.98 -4.93
C VAL A 90 1.45 -7.66 -4.19
N ALA A 91 0.26 -7.07 -4.18
CA ALA A 91 -0.02 -5.83 -3.46
C ALA A 91 -1.10 -6.07 -2.40
N LEU A 92 -0.76 -5.79 -1.14
CA LEU A 92 -1.65 -5.86 0.01
C LEU A 92 -2.10 -4.45 0.41
N THR A 93 -3.40 -4.24 0.61
CA THR A 93 -3.94 -2.96 1.09
C THR A 93 -4.96 -3.20 2.19
N PHE A 94 -4.60 -2.96 3.44
CA PHE A 94 -5.55 -2.85 4.55
C PHE A 94 -6.15 -1.44 4.55
N VAL A 95 -7.45 -1.35 4.33
CA VAL A 95 -8.17 -0.08 4.37
C VAL A 95 -8.72 0.22 5.78
N THR A 96 -8.92 -0.82 6.57
CA THR A 96 -9.14 -0.79 8.01
C THR A 96 -8.48 -2.02 8.64
N ASP A 97 -8.49 -2.15 9.95
CA ASP A 97 -8.03 -3.35 10.66
C ASP A 97 -8.82 -4.63 10.32
N ARG A 98 -10.00 -4.51 9.72
CA ARG A 98 -10.87 -5.63 9.34
C ARG A 98 -11.00 -5.85 7.85
N VAL A 99 -10.89 -4.81 7.05
CA VAL A 99 -11.12 -4.84 5.61
C VAL A 99 -9.80 -4.65 4.88
N ALA A 100 -9.46 -5.62 4.04
CA ALA A 100 -8.30 -5.53 3.19
C ALA A 100 -8.59 -6.10 1.80
N TYR A 101 -7.73 -5.72 0.88
CA TYR A 101 -7.65 -6.24 -0.47
C TYR A 101 -6.23 -6.74 -0.73
N VAL A 102 -6.13 -7.78 -1.54
CA VAL A 102 -4.85 -8.25 -2.07
C VAL A 102 -5.01 -8.52 -3.56
N SER A 103 -4.01 -8.14 -4.33
CA SER A 103 -3.95 -8.41 -5.76
C SER A 103 -2.60 -9.01 -6.13
N ASP A 104 -2.59 -9.98 -7.05
CA ASP A 104 -1.39 -10.47 -7.73
C ASP A 104 -1.24 -9.84 -9.14
N GLY A 105 -2.00 -8.80 -9.41
CA GLY A 105 -2.07 -8.16 -10.72
C GLY A 105 -3.15 -8.74 -11.63
N VAL A 106 -3.61 -9.97 -11.39
CA VAL A 106 -4.65 -10.65 -12.20
C VAL A 106 -5.87 -10.98 -11.35
N HIS A 107 -5.66 -11.45 -10.11
CA HIS A 107 -6.74 -11.75 -9.19
C HIS A 107 -6.80 -10.71 -8.09
N VAL A 108 -8.00 -10.41 -7.64
CA VAL A 108 -8.23 -9.60 -6.45
C VAL A 108 -9.00 -10.41 -5.42
N ARG A 109 -8.58 -10.36 -4.17
CA ARG A 109 -9.30 -10.95 -3.04
C ARG A 109 -9.54 -9.91 -1.95
N THR A 110 -10.60 -10.09 -1.17
CA THR A 110 -10.92 -9.22 -0.04
C THR A 110 -11.21 -10.03 1.22
N THR A 111 -10.90 -9.42 2.34
CA THR A 111 -11.31 -9.87 3.68
C THR A 111 -12.18 -8.80 4.33
N ARG A 112 -13.07 -9.22 5.27
CA ARG A 112 -13.90 -8.35 6.12
C ARG A 112 -13.74 -8.66 7.61
N ASP A 113 -12.89 -9.62 7.91
CA ASP A 113 -12.68 -10.17 9.26
C ASP A 113 -11.22 -10.09 9.71
N GLY A 114 -10.45 -9.17 9.13
CA GLY A 114 -9.06 -8.93 9.49
C GLY A 114 -8.10 -10.03 9.01
N GLY A 115 -8.44 -10.68 7.90
CA GLY A 115 -7.61 -11.74 7.32
C GLY A 115 -7.95 -13.13 7.82
N ALA A 116 -9.03 -13.34 8.60
CA ALA A 116 -9.44 -14.69 8.99
C ALA A 116 -9.97 -15.48 7.79
N SER A 117 -10.67 -14.83 6.87
CA SER A 117 -11.10 -15.42 5.61
C SER A 117 -10.91 -14.47 4.42
N TRP A 118 -10.74 -15.03 3.21
CA TRP A 118 -10.52 -14.28 1.99
C TRP A 118 -11.44 -14.77 0.88
N HIS A 119 -12.06 -13.83 0.16
CA HIS A 119 -13.02 -14.08 -0.90
C HIS A 119 -12.57 -13.43 -2.20
N PRO A 120 -12.82 -14.07 -3.38
CA PRO A 120 -12.55 -13.44 -4.66
C PRO A 120 -13.36 -12.15 -4.82
N VAL A 121 -12.78 -11.18 -5.53
CA VAL A 121 -13.44 -9.94 -5.93
C VAL A 121 -13.71 -10.00 -7.44
N GLY A 122 -14.97 -9.90 -7.82
CA GLY A 122 -15.36 -9.75 -9.21
C GLY A 122 -15.09 -8.33 -9.73
N LEU A 123 -14.53 -8.22 -10.91
CA LEU A 123 -14.26 -6.97 -11.60
C LEU A 123 -15.21 -6.88 -12.80
N VAL A 124 -16.25 -6.04 -12.71
CA VAL A 124 -17.25 -5.92 -13.77
C VAL A 124 -16.61 -5.31 -15.02
N ASP A 125 -16.87 -5.89 -16.18
CA ASP A 125 -16.36 -5.44 -17.49
C ASP A 125 -14.81 -5.37 -17.59
N ALA A 126 -14.10 -5.99 -16.67
CA ALA A 126 -12.66 -6.18 -16.82
C ALA A 126 -12.40 -7.24 -17.90
N ARG A 127 -11.47 -6.95 -18.80
CA ARG A 127 -11.01 -7.89 -19.83
C ARG A 127 -9.59 -8.29 -19.51
N GLU A 128 -9.33 -9.57 -19.49
CA GLU A 128 -7.97 -10.10 -19.30
C GLU A 128 -7.13 -9.93 -20.60
N PRO A 129 -5.82 -9.70 -20.45
CA PRO A 129 -5.09 -9.52 -19.20
C PRO A 129 -5.30 -8.12 -18.61
N PHE A 130 -5.37 -8.05 -17.29
CA PHE A 130 -5.45 -6.78 -16.58
C PHE A 130 -4.43 -6.73 -15.43
N TYR A 131 -4.17 -5.52 -14.95
CA TYR A 131 -3.30 -5.26 -13.80
C TYR A 131 -3.98 -4.24 -12.87
N VAL A 132 -4.02 -4.55 -11.56
CA VAL A 132 -4.48 -3.61 -10.54
C VAL A 132 -3.26 -2.88 -9.98
N SER A 133 -3.11 -1.62 -10.34
CA SER A 133 -1.91 -0.84 -9.99
C SER A 133 -1.99 -0.27 -8.58
N LYS A 134 -3.17 0.11 -8.10
CA LYS A 134 -3.34 0.68 -6.76
C LYS A 134 -4.77 0.54 -6.26
N ILE A 135 -4.90 0.29 -4.97
CA ILE A 135 -6.17 0.29 -4.24
C ILE A 135 -6.08 1.28 -3.09
N THR A 136 -7.11 2.08 -2.87
CA THR A 136 -7.22 2.99 -1.73
C THR A 136 -8.65 3.07 -1.21
N GLU A 137 -8.84 3.68 -0.05
CA GLU A 137 -10.16 3.85 0.57
C GLU A 137 -10.36 5.29 1.03
N THR A 138 -11.56 5.80 0.84
CA THR A 138 -12.04 7.02 1.50
C THR A 138 -13.56 7.01 1.63
N GLY A 139 -14.08 7.49 2.76
CA GLY A 139 -15.51 7.61 2.99
C GLY A 139 -16.29 6.30 2.96
N GLY A 140 -15.67 5.18 3.36
CA GLY A 140 -16.28 3.85 3.33
C GLY A 140 -16.38 3.23 1.92
N ARG A 141 -15.69 3.82 0.94
CA ARG A 141 -15.60 3.31 -0.43
C ARG A 141 -14.17 2.98 -0.79
N VAL A 142 -13.99 1.86 -1.46
CA VAL A 142 -12.73 1.48 -2.08
C VAL A 142 -12.67 1.97 -3.53
N PHE A 143 -11.49 2.37 -3.95
CA PHE A 143 -11.16 2.77 -5.30
C PHE A 143 -9.95 1.98 -5.77
N ALA A 144 -10.03 1.44 -6.99
CA ALA A 144 -8.96 0.67 -7.60
C ALA A 144 -8.68 1.18 -9.01
N VAL A 145 -7.42 1.39 -9.32
CA VAL A 145 -6.97 1.67 -10.69
C VAL A 145 -6.63 0.35 -11.36
N LEU A 146 -7.28 0.08 -12.46
CA LEU A 146 -7.12 -1.14 -13.23
C LEU A 146 -6.74 -0.82 -14.66
N SER A 147 -5.64 -1.38 -15.11
CA SER A 147 -5.15 -1.27 -16.48
C SER A 147 -5.30 -2.60 -17.20
N THR A 148 -5.76 -2.57 -18.43
CA THR A 148 -5.82 -3.72 -19.33
C THR A 148 -4.80 -3.55 -20.44
N TYR A 149 -4.18 -4.65 -20.84
CA TYR A 149 -3.24 -4.68 -21.94
C TYR A 149 -3.82 -5.56 -23.07
N GLY A 150 -3.71 -5.13 -24.30
CA GLY A 150 -4.20 -5.88 -25.47
C GLY A 150 -3.40 -5.51 -26.71
N GLU A 151 -3.50 -6.30 -27.76
CA GLU A 151 -2.84 -6.01 -29.03
C GLU A 151 -3.27 -4.64 -29.57
N GLY A 152 -2.38 -3.65 -29.47
CA GLY A 152 -2.49 -2.34 -30.04
C GLY A 152 -3.31 -1.30 -29.24
N ARG A 153 -3.98 -1.63 -28.11
CA ARG A 153 -4.63 -0.63 -27.24
C ARG A 153 -4.84 -1.15 -25.83
N GLY A 154 -4.21 -0.50 -24.88
CA GLY A 154 -4.52 -0.63 -23.45
C GLY A 154 -5.66 0.29 -23.01
N SER A 155 -6.21 0.04 -21.84
CA SER A 155 -7.10 1.00 -21.16
C SER A 155 -6.84 1.00 -19.66
N THR A 156 -6.89 2.20 -19.08
CA THR A 156 -6.85 2.35 -17.61
C THR A 156 -8.15 2.96 -17.13
N ARG A 157 -8.74 2.35 -16.09
CA ARG A 157 -10.05 2.73 -15.55
C ARG A 157 -9.99 2.80 -14.03
N LEU A 158 -10.82 3.69 -13.47
CA LEU A 158 -11.10 3.70 -12.04
C LEU A 158 -12.30 2.81 -11.75
N TYR A 159 -12.14 1.91 -10.79
CA TYR A 159 -13.21 1.07 -10.24
C TYR A 159 -13.53 1.51 -8.82
N SER A 160 -14.77 1.28 -8.39
CA SER A 160 -15.19 1.60 -7.03
C SER A 160 -16.29 0.69 -6.53
N ALA A 161 -16.35 0.52 -5.20
CA ALA A 161 -17.44 -0.13 -4.47
C ALA A 161 -17.47 0.32 -3.00
N ALA A 162 -18.46 -0.11 -2.24
CA ALA A 162 -18.38 -0.04 -0.78
C ALA A 162 -17.19 -0.87 -0.28
N ALA A 163 -16.50 -0.40 0.76
CA ALA A 163 -15.35 -1.10 1.32
C ALA A 163 -15.75 -2.53 1.77
N GLY A 164 -14.91 -3.51 1.41
CA GLY A 164 -15.18 -4.92 1.61
C GLY A 164 -16.16 -5.55 0.60
N SER A 165 -16.64 -4.82 -0.41
CA SER A 165 -17.47 -5.41 -1.46
C SER A 165 -16.75 -6.55 -2.18
N PRO A 166 -17.44 -7.66 -2.50
CA PRO A 166 -16.88 -8.72 -3.32
C PRO A 166 -16.93 -8.38 -4.82
N VAL A 167 -17.41 -7.20 -5.20
CA VAL A 167 -17.51 -6.76 -6.59
C VAL A 167 -17.10 -5.30 -6.69
N LEU A 168 -16.20 -4.99 -7.61
CA LEU A 168 -15.84 -3.64 -8.01
C LEU A 168 -16.44 -3.35 -9.38
N VAL A 169 -16.97 -2.14 -9.55
CA VAL A 169 -17.58 -1.69 -10.79
C VAL A 169 -16.82 -0.51 -11.39
N PRO A 170 -16.67 -0.43 -12.73
CA PRO A 170 -16.01 0.71 -13.36
C PRO A 170 -16.82 1.98 -13.15
N MET A 171 -16.14 3.07 -12.85
CA MET A 171 -16.77 4.38 -12.70
C MET A 171 -16.97 5.03 -14.07
N PRO A 172 -18.18 5.44 -14.44
CA PRO A 172 -18.45 6.12 -15.70
C PRO A 172 -17.64 7.42 -15.82
N GLY A 173 -17.01 7.63 -16.98
CA GLY A 173 -16.21 8.83 -17.26
C GLY A 173 -14.76 8.78 -16.74
N PHE A 174 -14.38 7.73 -16.02
CA PHE A 174 -13.01 7.56 -15.50
C PHE A 174 -12.27 6.47 -16.27
N ALA A 175 -11.97 6.76 -17.53
CA ALA A 175 -11.22 5.87 -18.40
C ALA A 175 -10.33 6.64 -19.36
N VAL A 176 -9.20 6.04 -19.70
CA VAL A 176 -8.30 6.44 -20.78
C VAL A 176 -7.94 5.21 -21.62
N THR A 177 -7.63 5.42 -22.88
CA THR A 177 -7.20 4.37 -23.82
C THR A 177 -6.01 4.85 -24.62
N GLY A 178 -5.06 3.98 -24.90
CA GLY A 178 -3.85 4.29 -25.67
C GLY A 178 -2.95 3.08 -25.79
N ASP A 179 -1.80 3.23 -26.44
CA ASP A 179 -0.82 2.16 -26.56
C ASP A 179 -0.18 1.85 -25.19
N ILE A 180 0.09 2.90 -24.43
CA ILE A 180 0.53 2.84 -23.03
C ILE A 180 -0.50 3.61 -22.20
N THR A 181 -1.06 2.97 -21.19
CA THR A 181 -1.97 3.64 -20.26
C THR A 181 -1.51 3.46 -18.82
N TYR A 182 -1.77 4.45 -18.00
CA TYR A 182 -1.36 4.48 -16.59
C TYR A 182 -2.39 5.22 -15.75
N GLY A 183 -2.32 5.00 -14.45
CA GLY A 183 -3.12 5.75 -13.53
C GLY A 183 -2.67 5.55 -12.09
N ASP A 184 -3.00 6.52 -11.27
CA ASP A 184 -2.75 6.48 -9.85
C ASP A 184 -3.90 7.11 -9.07
N VAL A 185 -4.04 6.71 -7.81
CA VAL A 185 -5.06 7.18 -6.90
C VAL A 185 -4.47 7.36 -5.51
N ALA A 186 -4.76 8.50 -4.87
CA ALA A 186 -4.28 8.77 -3.52
C ALA A 186 -5.34 9.51 -2.69
N VAL A 187 -5.25 9.35 -1.37
CA VAL A 187 -6.07 10.06 -0.39
C VAL A 187 -5.21 11.03 0.40
N GLY A 188 -5.53 12.32 0.27
CA GLY A 188 -4.86 13.39 1.02
C GLY A 188 -5.77 14.61 1.08
N GLY A 189 -6.55 14.76 2.18
CA GLY A 189 -7.61 15.76 2.29
C GLY A 189 -8.81 15.55 1.38
N GLY A 190 -8.86 14.40 0.73
CA GLY A 190 -9.83 13.92 -0.24
C GLY A 190 -9.17 12.96 -1.22
N LEU A 191 -9.97 12.36 -2.08
CA LEU A 191 -9.51 11.43 -3.12
C LEU A 191 -9.02 12.21 -4.33
N GLN A 192 -7.95 11.72 -4.91
CA GLN A 192 -7.34 12.24 -6.14
C GLN A 192 -7.12 11.08 -7.09
N VAL A 193 -7.39 11.34 -8.36
CA VAL A 193 -7.29 10.36 -9.44
C VAL A 193 -6.56 11.00 -10.61
N ALA A 194 -5.46 10.38 -11.04
CA ALA A 194 -4.75 10.70 -12.27
C ALA A 194 -4.86 9.51 -13.22
N LEU A 195 -5.31 9.73 -14.46
CA LEU A 195 -5.34 8.73 -15.51
C LEU A 195 -4.75 9.34 -16.78
N GLY A 196 -3.81 8.67 -17.41
CA GLY A 196 -3.13 9.16 -18.60
C GLY A 196 -2.85 8.08 -19.64
N ALA A 197 -2.50 8.51 -20.85
CA ALA A 197 -2.15 7.65 -21.95
C ALA A 197 -0.99 8.22 -22.76
N ASN A 198 -0.09 7.34 -23.24
CA ASN A 198 1.01 7.66 -24.16
C ASN A 198 1.93 8.80 -23.69
N TYR A 199 2.12 8.96 -22.36
CA TYR A 199 2.83 10.09 -21.74
C TYR A 199 2.29 11.45 -22.19
N GLY A 200 1.02 11.51 -22.59
CA GLY A 200 0.35 12.68 -23.15
C GLY A 200 -0.66 13.29 -22.19
N ASP A 201 -1.92 13.34 -22.63
CA ASP A 201 -3.00 13.99 -21.91
C ASP A 201 -3.37 13.24 -20.63
N GLU A 202 -2.80 13.64 -19.51
CA GLU A 202 -3.23 13.17 -18.20
C GLU A 202 -4.52 13.89 -17.80
N LYS A 203 -5.51 13.13 -17.38
CA LYS A 203 -6.75 13.63 -16.78
C LYS A 203 -6.64 13.52 -15.27
N TYR A 204 -7.04 14.56 -14.58
CA TYR A 204 -6.97 14.62 -13.13
C TYR A 204 -8.29 15.08 -12.51
N TRP A 205 -8.70 14.37 -11.47
CA TRP A 205 -9.92 14.67 -10.73
C TRP A 205 -9.65 14.64 -9.24
N THR A 206 -10.45 15.43 -8.52
CA THR A 206 -10.45 15.46 -7.07
C THR A 206 -11.86 15.26 -6.52
N SER A 207 -11.97 14.63 -5.36
CA SER A 207 -13.22 14.44 -4.64
C SER A 207 -12.99 14.53 -3.13
N ARG A 208 -13.88 15.26 -2.43
CA ARG A 208 -13.84 15.34 -0.95
C ARG A 208 -14.52 14.17 -0.27
N ASP A 209 -15.47 13.55 -0.93
CA ASP A 209 -16.38 12.55 -0.38
C ASP A 209 -16.32 11.18 -1.08
N GLY A 210 -15.49 11.06 -2.13
CA GLY A 210 -15.43 9.86 -2.95
C GLY A 210 -16.66 9.64 -3.83
N VAL A 211 -17.56 10.61 -3.91
CA VAL A 211 -18.83 10.53 -4.67
C VAL A 211 -18.89 11.58 -5.78
N ARG A 212 -18.60 12.83 -5.42
CA ARG A 212 -18.60 13.95 -6.36
C ARG A 212 -17.19 14.29 -6.77
N PHE A 213 -16.92 14.19 -8.06
CA PHE A 213 -15.61 14.44 -8.64
C PHE A 213 -15.61 15.76 -9.42
N THR A 214 -14.57 16.53 -9.22
CA THR A 214 -14.31 17.78 -9.93
C THR A 214 -13.05 17.61 -10.76
N PRO A 215 -13.11 17.84 -12.09
CA PRO A 215 -11.92 17.93 -12.92
C PRO A 215 -11.00 19.06 -12.42
N ALA A 216 -9.70 18.82 -12.46
CA ALA A 216 -8.69 19.81 -12.08
C ALA A 216 -7.49 19.72 -13.03
N ALA A 217 -6.60 20.71 -12.98
CA ALA A 217 -5.37 20.69 -13.75
C ALA A 217 -4.48 19.53 -13.30
N PRO A 218 -3.89 18.76 -14.23
CA PRO A 218 -2.96 17.68 -13.91
C PRO A 218 -1.76 18.19 -13.10
N PRO A 219 -1.22 17.35 -12.18
CA PRO A 219 -0.04 17.72 -11.41
C PRO A 219 1.23 17.80 -12.25
N CYS A 220 1.29 17.03 -13.32
CA CYS A 220 2.48 16.79 -14.10
C CYS A 220 2.44 17.45 -15.47
N PRO A 221 3.59 17.89 -16.00
CA PRO A 221 3.69 18.37 -17.38
C PRO A 221 3.49 17.22 -18.36
N THR A 222 3.05 17.58 -19.59
CA THR A 222 2.97 16.62 -20.70
C THR A 222 4.30 15.91 -20.91
N GLY A 223 4.27 14.62 -21.19
CA GLY A 223 5.46 13.77 -21.35
C GLY A 223 5.88 13.04 -20.07
N THR A 224 5.16 13.24 -18.98
CA THR A 224 5.44 12.58 -17.71
C THR A 224 4.20 11.89 -17.12
N VAL A 225 4.43 10.98 -16.20
CA VAL A 225 3.42 10.19 -15.47
C VAL A 225 3.38 10.65 -14.02
N ALA A 226 2.20 10.87 -13.46
CA ALA A 226 2.03 11.18 -12.06
C ALA A 226 1.99 9.92 -11.19
N SER A 227 2.82 9.91 -10.14
CA SER A 227 2.64 9.08 -8.95
C SER A 227 2.19 9.95 -7.79
N LEU A 228 1.06 9.62 -7.18
CA LEU A 228 0.41 10.46 -6.17
C LEU A 228 0.70 9.94 -4.76
N ALA A 229 1.10 10.83 -3.86
CA ALA A 229 1.18 10.57 -2.43
C ALA A 229 0.23 11.48 -1.67
N GLY A 230 -0.67 10.86 -0.90
CA GLY A 230 -1.54 11.54 0.03
C GLY A 230 -0.80 11.91 1.31
N VAL A 231 -0.92 13.17 1.73
CA VAL A 231 -0.37 13.64 3.00
C VAL A 231 -1.48 13.97 3.97
N ARG A 232 -1.32 13.57 5.23
CA ARG A 232 -2.35 13.74 6.28
C ARG A 232 -2.83 15.18 6.49
N ASP A 233 -2.03 16.18 6.12
CA ASP A 233 -2.36 17.61 6.25
C ASP A 233 -3.22 18.16 5.11
N LYS A 234 -3.96 17.31 4.42
CA LYS A 234 -4.86 17.67 3.30
C LYS A 234 -4.13 18.19 2.06
N GLN A 235 -2.84 17.98 1.98
CA GLN A 235 -2.02 18.33 0.84
C GLN A 235 -1.74 17.09 -0.01
N VAL A 236 -1.26 17.35 -1.22
CA VAL A 236 -0.92 16.33 -2.20
C VAL A 236 0.46 16.59 -2.69
N VAL A 237 1.22 15.54 -2.77
CA VAL A 237 2.52 15.53 -3.43
C VAL A 237 2.43 14.58 -4.62
N ALA A 238 2.90 15.04 -5.77
CA ALA A 238 3.00 14.24 -6.97
C ALA A 238 4.45 14.13 -7.40
N LEU A 239 4.89 12.96 -7.75
CA LEU A 239 6.10 12.72 -8.51
C LEU A 239 5.73 12.64 -9.98
N CYS A 240 6.35 13.46 -10.79
CA CYS A 240 6.23 13.42 -12.24
C CYS A 240 7.47 12.74 -12.81
N SER A 241 7.29 11.61 -13.45
CA SER A 241 8.37 10.79 -14.01
C SER A 241 8.26 10.68 -15.52
N SER A 242 9.38 10.83 -16.25
CA SER A 242 9.45 10.54 -17.68
C SER A 242 9.37 9.02 -17.93
N SER A 243 9.40 8.62 -19.19
CA SER A 243 9.54 7.23 -19.58
C SER A 243 10.78 6.60 -18.92
N PRO A 244 10.67 5.37 -18.39
CA PRO A 244 11.84 4.66 -17.86
C PRO A 244 12.96 4.56 -18.89
N GLY A 245 14.21 4.76 -18.43
CA GLY A 245 15.37 4.77 -19.31
C GLY A 245 15.69 6.14 -19.92
N SER A 246 14.95 7.21 -19.58
CA SER A 246 15.23 8.58 -19.96
C SER A 246 15.84 9.35 -18.76
N PRO A 247 16.89 10.18 -18.95
CA PRO A 247 17.59 10.48 -20.21
C PRO A 247 18.60 9.43 -20.64
N GLN A 248 18.88 8.42 -19.83
CA GLN A 248 19.85 7.35 -20.09
C GLN A 248 19.30 6.00 -19.62
N PRO A 249 19.79 4.87 -20.15
CA PRO A 249 19.47 3.56 -19.59
C PRO A 249 19.74 3.49 -18.09
N GLY A 250 18.82 2.91 -17.34
CA GLY A 250 18.90 2.84 -15.86
C GLY A 250 18.61 4.16 -15.14
N SER A 251 17.95 5.13 -15.78
CA SER A 251 17.57 6.41 -15.20
C SER A 251 16.12 6.78 -15.48
N THR A 252 15.62 7.78 -14.75
CA THR A 252 14.31 8.41 -14.98
C THR A 252 14.40 9.88 -14.64
N GLU A 253 14.00 10.77 -15.54
CA GLU A 253 13.81 12.19 -15.20
C GLU A 253 12.61 12.36 -14.28
N ARG A 254 12.78 13.20 -13.27
CA ARG A 254 11.77 13.37 -12.21
C ARG A 254 11.64 14.80 -11.76
N SER A 255 10.42 15.17 -11.41
CA SER A 255 10.13 16.39 -10.67
C SER A 255 9.11 16.13 -9.57
N VAL A 256 9.22 16.85 -8.46
CA VAL A 256 8.25 16.78 -7.36
C VAL A 256 7.39 18.02 -7.37
N ARG A 257 6.07 17.81 -7.35
CA ARG A 257 5.06 18.85 -7.38
C ARG A 257 4.17 18.73 -6.15
N HIS A 258 3.72 19.84 -5.61
CA HIS A 258 2.78 19.85 -4.47
C HIS A 258 1.72 20.92 -4.67
N ALA A 259 0.54 20.65 -4.17
CA ALA A 259 -0.57 21.58 -4.10
C ALA A 259 -0.92 21.84 -2.64
N ALA A 260 -1.12 23.12 -2.29
CA ALA A 260 -1.46 23.52 -0.93
C ALA A 260 -2.85 23.01 -0.45
N ARG A 261 -3.70 22.62 -1.39
CA ARG A 261 -5.05 22.11 -1.11
C ARG A 261 -5.52 21.20 -2.24
N LEU A 262 -6.48 20.36 -1.96
CA LEU A 262 -7.17 19.52 -2.94
C LEU A 262 -7.72 20.38 -4.10
N GLY A 263 -7.38 20.00 -5.34
CA GLY A 263 -7.75 20.73 -6.57
C GLY A 263 -7.05 22.08 -6.76
N GLY A 264 -6.02 22.39 -5.95
CA GLY A 264 -5.19 23.56 -6.12
C GLY A 264 -4.17 23.42 -7.25
N THR A 265 -3.57 24.52 -7.63
CA THR A 265 -2.47 24.53 -8.61
C THR A 265 -1.24 23.87 -8.02
N PHE A 266 -0.64 22.98 -8.80
CA PHE A 266 0.62 22.35 -8.45
C PHE A 266 1.80 23.29 -8.75
N SER A 267 2.76 23.31 -7.83
CA SER A 267 4.04 23.99 -7.98
C SER A 267 5.15 23.06 -7.45
N GLY A 268 6.37 23.26 -7.91
CA GLY A 268 7.49 22.43 -7.47
C GLY A 268 8.77 22.68 -8.23
N THR A 269 9.73 21.78 -8.08
CA THR A 269 11.08 21.85 -8.63
C THR A 269 11.37 20.67 -9.54
N ASP A 270 12.25 20.88 -10.49
CA ASP A 270 12.68 19.86 -11.47
C ASP A 270 14.06 19.26 -11.10
N ALA A 271 14.47 19.35 -9.84
CA ALA A 271 15.82 18.99 -9.39
C ALA A 271 15.93 17.61 -8.75
N ALA A 272 14.97 16.70 -8.98
CA ALA A 272 15.05 15.35 -8.40
C ALA A 272 16.15 14.52 -9.06
N PRO A 273 16.85 13.63 -8.30
CA PRO A 273 17.88 12.76 -8.85
C PRO A 273 17.35 11.87 -9.97
N VAL A 274 18.11 11.72 -11.04
CA VAL A 274 17.73 10.90 -12.21
C VAL A 274 18.19 9.44 -12.11
N VAL A 275 19.11 9.12 -11.21
CA VAL A 275 19.70 7.79 -11.09
C VAL A 275 18.63 6.76 -10.66
N GLY A 276 18.62 5.60 -11.32
CA GLY A 276 17.70 4.49 -11.09
C GLY A 276 16.36 4.67 -11.80
N ILE A 277 15.68 3.57 -12.04
CA ILE A 277 14.29 3.52 -12.52
C ILE A 277 13.36 3.68 -11.32
N THR A 278 12.36 4.56 -11.42
CA THR A 278 11.39 4.76 -10.34
C THR A 278 10.60 3.49 -10.06
N GLN A 279 10.60 3.07 -8.80
CA GLN A 279 9.87 1.91 -8.30
C GLN A 279 8.71 2.31 -7.38
N GLY A 280 8.86 3.39 -6.62
CA GLY A 280 7.85 3.85 -5.67
C GLY A 280 8.02 5.31 -5.29
N PHE A 281 6.95 5.88 -4.74
CA PHE A 281 6.92 7.24 -4.25
C PHE A 281 6.05 7.37 -3.00
N GLY A 282 6.57 8.03 -1.99
CA GLY A 282 5.86 8.30 -0.76
C GLY A 282 6.21 9.67 -0.20
N ALA A 283 5.29 10.29 0.55
CA ALA A 283 5.51 11.59 1.17
C ALA A 283 5.04 11.61 2.63
N ALA A 284 5.95 11.96 3.54
CA ALA A 284 5.65 12.17 4.96
C ALA A 284 4.99 13.54 5.20
N SER A 285 5.30 14.52 4.37
CA SER A 285 4.74 15.88 4.37
C SER A 285 4.95 16.52 2.99
N PRO A 286 4.36 17.69 2.71
CA PRO A 286 4.62 18.41 1.46
C PRO A 286 6.09 18.78 1.24
N ALA A 287 6.82 18.96 2.33
CA ALA A 287 8.25 19.24 2.27
C ALA A 287 9.11 17.97 2.24
N SER A 288 8.62 16.86 2.78
CA SER A 288 9.38 15.61 2.93
C SER A 288 8.80 14.50 2.08
N ALA A 289 9.52 14.10 1.05
CA ALA A 289 9.16 13.02 0.15
C ALA A 289 10.36 12.11 -0.12
N THR A 290 10.07 10.87 -0.47
CA THR A 290 11.06 9.85 -0.81
C THR A 290 10.67 9.17 -2.11
N ILE A 291 11.64 8.97 -2.98
CA ILE A 291 11.53 8.21 -4.22
C ILE A 291 12.34 6.93 -4.02
N ALA A 292 11.70 5.79 -4.20
CA ALA A 292 12.38 4.51 -4.34
C ALA A 292 12.75 4.32 -5.81
N ALA A 293 14.01 3.98 -6.07
CA ALA A 293 14.52 3.78 -7.41
C ALA A 293 15.54 2.65 -7.42
N GLU A 294 15.67 2.00 -8.56
CA GLU A 294 16.56 0.86 -8.76
C GLU A 294 17.41 1.04 -10.03
N GLY A 295 18.68 0.66 -9.98
CA GLY A 295 19.56 0.67 -11.13
C GLY A 295 20.89 -0.02 -10.85
N GLY A 296 21.36 -0.82 -11.80
CA GLY A 296 22.63 -1.53 -11.68
C GLY A 296 22.69 -2.55 -10.55
N GLY A 297 21.55 -3.12 -10.14
CA GLY A 297 21.49 -4.06 -9.03
C GLY A 297 21.47 -3.43 -7.65
N VAL A 298 21.19 -2.12 -7.56
CA VAL A 298 21.20 -1.37 -6.31
C VAL A 298 19.88 -0.65 -6.12
N GLY A 299 19.30 -0.76 -4.93
CA GLY A 299 18.14 -0.01 -4.50
C GLY A 299 18.51 1.32 -3.86
N PHE A 300 17.95 2.42 -4.38
CA PHE A 300 18.20 3.78 -3.92
C PHE A 300 16.95 4.37 -3.26
N LEU A 301 17.15 5.15 -2.21
CA LEU A 301 16.15 6.06 -1.68
C LEU A 301 16.63 7.51 -1.86
N HIS A 302 15.95 8.25 -2.70
CA HIS A 302 16.19 9.68 -2.88
C HIS A 302 15.20 10.44 -2.01
N ARG A 303 15.71 11.19 -1.04
CA ARG A 303 14.89 11.91 -0.05
C ARG A 303 15.11 13.42 -0.16
N THR A 304 14.01 14.16 -0.08
CA THR A 304 13.99 15.61 0.13
C THR A 304 13.31 15.95 1.45
N THR A 305 13.67 17.09 2.05
CA THR A 305 13.00 17.67 3.24
C THR A 305 12.60 19.12 3.05
N ASP A 306 12.79 19.65 1.86
CA ASP A 306 12.56 21.05 1.52
C ASP A 306 11.69 21.23 0.26
N GLY A 307 10.84 20.21 -0.03
CA GLY A 307 9.91 20.22 -1.16
C GLY A 307 10.60 20.02 -2.52
N GLY A 308 11.71 19.29 -2.55
CA GLY A 308 12.41 18.92 -3.77
C GLY A 308 13.51 19.87 -4.19
N ARG A 309 13.89 20.87 -3.37
CA ARG A 309 14.99 21.79 -3.69
C ARG A 309 16.36 21.13 -3.52
N THR A 310 16.51 20.32 -2.47
CA THR A 310 17.72 19.53 -2.22
C THR A 310 17.37 18.08 -1.97
N TRP A 311 18.31 17.19 -2.30
CA TRP A 311 18.11 15.75 -2.23
C TRP A 311 19.32 15.06 -1.60
N THR A 312 19.02 14.05 -0.81
CA THR A 312 19.99 13.08 -0.30
C THR A 312 19.67 11.72 -0.90
N THR A 313 20.67 11.04 -1.44
CA THR A 313 20.54 9.68 -1.94
C THR A 313 21.21 8.71 -0.98
N THR A 314 20.48 7.68 -0.57
CA THR A 314 20.97 6.61 0.27
C THR A 314 20.82 5.28 -0.49
N VAL A 315 21.85 4.46 -0.49
CA VAL A 315 21.75 3.06 -0.90
C VAL A 315 21.03 2.32 0.22
N LEU A 316 19.88 1.71 -0.10
CA LEU A 316 19.14 0.93 0.87
C LEU A 316 19.69 -0.48 0.95
N SER A 317 19.90 -1.10 -0.21
CA SER A 317 20.43 -2.46 -0.28
C SER A 317 21.09 -2.74 -1.65
N GLU A 318 21.83 -3.85 -1.72
CA GLU A 318 22.44 -4.40 -2.93
C GLU A 318 21.71 -5.68 -3.39
N ARG A 319 20.45 -5.89 -2.94
CA ARG A 319 19.66 -7.07 -3.33
C ARG A 319 19.24 -7.05 -4.80
N GLY A 320 19.29 -5.88 -5.42
CA GLY A 320 19.15 -5.72 -6.88
C GLY A 320 17.77 -6.02 -7.44
N LEU A 321 16.74 -6.15 -6.58
CA LEU A 321 15.39 -6.49 -6.98
C LEU A 321 14.40 -5.51 -6.36
N SER A 322 13.43 -5.10 -7.10
CA SER A 322 12.35 -4.14 -6.89
C SER A 322 12.12 -3.61 -5.45
N LEU A 323 12.07 -2.28 -5.33
CA LEU A 323 11.59 -1.60 -4.13
C LEU A 323 10.08 -1.34 -4.28
N THR A 324 9.26 -1.97 -3.46
CA THR A 324 7.79 -1.87 -3.52
C THR A 324 7.20 -1.31 -2.23
N ASP A 325 5.93 -0.93 -2.26
CA ASP A 325 5.14 -0.49 -1.10
C ASP A 325 5.78 0.63 -0.27
N LEU A 326 6.50 1.55 -0.93
CA LEU A 326 6.99 2.74 -0.24
C LEU A 326 5.82 3.59 0.20
N ASP A 327 5.61 3.69 1.51
CA ASP A 327 4.53 4.46 2.13
C ASP A 327 4.98 5.18 3.40
N PHE A 328 4.25 6.24 3.75
CA PHE A 328 4.43 6.98 5.00
C PHE A 328 3.11 6.98 5.80
N PRO A 329 2.81 5.90 6.55
CA PRO A 329 1.58 5.78 7.35
C PRO A 329 1.52 6.80 8.51
N GLY A 330 2.59 7.50 8.78
CA GLY A 330 2.70 8.58 9.77
C GLY A 330 3.79 9.57 9.40
N ARG A 331 3.78 10.78 9.97
CA ARG A 331 4.75 11.84 9.65
C ARG A 331 6.22 11.43 9.81
N GLY A 332 6.51 10.59 10.79
CA GLY A 332 7.86 10.11 11.05
C GLY A 332 8.09 8.67 10.61
N THR A 333 7.05 7.94 10.24
CA THR A 333 7.14 6.52 9.93
C THR A 333 7.11 6.30 8.43
N GLY A 334 8.12 5.64 7.90
CA GLY A 334 8.16 5.15 6.53
C GLY A 334 8.33 3.64 6.49
N VAL A 335 7.85 2.99 5.45
CA VAL A 335 8.02 1.55 5.19
C VAL A 335 8.30 1.33 3.72
N VAL A 336 9.08 0.31 3.41
CA VAL A 336 9.36 -0.12 2.04
C VAL A 336 9.72 -1.61 2.06
N VAL A 337 9.29 -2.34 1.05
CA VAL A 337 9.72 -3.73 0.80
C VAL A 337 10.85 -3.70 -0.22
N ASP A 338 11.89 -4.44 0.04
CA ASP A 338 13.06 -4.60 -0.82
C ASP A 338 13.26 -6.08 -1.15
N GLY A 339 13.47 -6.37 -2.43
CA GLY A 339 13.65 -7.73 -2.90
C GLY A 339 12.34 -8.47 -3.19
N GLN A 340 12.48 -9.74 -3.53
CA GLN A 340 11.37 -10.66 -3.82
C GLN A 340 11.56 -11.96 -3.04
N PRO A 341 10.47 -12.58 -2.54
CA PRO A 341 10.54 -13.95 -2.04
C PRO A 341 11.08 -14.90 -3.12
N ASP A 342 11.83 -15.91 -2.71
CA ASP A 342 12.48 -16.90 -3.59
C ASP A 342 13.64 -16.34 -4.46
N ALA A 343 13.96 -15.07 -4.38
CA ALA A 343 15.20 -14.55 -4.98
C ALA A 343 16.43 -15.02 -4.19
N ALA A 344 17.60 -15.05 -4.84
CA ALA A 344 18.85 -15.50 -4.21
C ALA A 344 19.17 -14.76 -2.90
N ASP A 345 18.91 -13.45 -2.88
CA ASP A 345 19.16 -12.58 -1.71
C ASP A 345 17.91 -12.35 -0.86
N GLY A 346 16.78 -12.99 -1.24
CA GLY A 346 15.51 -12.91 -0.53
C GLY A 346 14.89 -11.52 -0.54
N SER A 347 14.05 -11.26 0.46
CA SER A 347 13.37 -9.98 0.61
C SER A 347 13.37 -9.52 2.06
N ALA A 348 13.20 -8.21 2.26
CA ALA A 348 13.13 -7.57 3.58
C ALA A 348 12.10 -6.43 3.60
N VAL A 349 11.59 -6.10 4.77
CA VAL A 349 10.90 -4.83 5.01
C VAL A 349 11.85 -3.90 5.75
N TYR A 350 12.00 -2.69 5.22
CA TYR A 350 12.69 -1.62 5.93
C TYR A 350 11.68 -0.65 6.51
N ARG A 351 11.99 -0.15 7.68
CA ARG A 351 11.17 0.84 8.39
C ARG A 351 12.02 2.01 8.83
N SER A 352 11.47 3.21 8.64
CA SER A 352 11.97 4.47 9.17
C SER A 352 11.07 4.95 10.30
N THR A 353 11.65 5.64 11.29
CA THR A 353 10.92 6.34 12.36
C THR A 353 11.24 7.83 12.43
N ASP A 354 12.04 8.33 11.49
CA ASP A 354 12.55 9.69 11.43
C ASP A 354 12.25 10.40 10.09
N GLY A 355 11.14 9.99 9.45
CA GLY A 355 10.66 10.58 8.20
C GLY A 355 11.52 10.21 7.00
N GLY A 356 12.12 9.02 7.01
CA GLY A 356 12.94 8.49 5.91
C GLY A 356 14.40 8.91 5.96
N THR A 357 14.89 9.45 7.09
CA THR A 357 16.32 9.83 7.24
C THR A 357 17.19 8.59 7.41
N SER A 358 16.74 7.65 8.24
CA SER A 358 17.37 6.34 8.42
C SER A 358 16.35 5.22 8.22
N TRP A 359 16.83 4.07 7.78
CA TRP A 359 16.02 2.89 7.51
C TRP A 359 16.66 1.67 8.17
N HIS A 360 15.85 0.89 8.85
CA HIS A 360 16.29 -0.31 9.55
C HIS A 360 15.44 -1.49 9.09
N GLU A 361 16.09 -2.62 8.86
CA GLU A 361 15.40 -3.87 8.54
C GLU A 361 14.50 -4.30 9.68
N LEU A 362 13.29 -4.69 9.38
CA LEU A 362 12.28 -5.14 10.32
C LEU A 362 12.42 -6.64 10.47
N LEU A 363 12.75 -7.09 11.67
CA LEU A 363 12.98 -8.51 11.95
C LEU A 363 11.66 -9.21 12.24
N PHE A 364 11.52 -10.42 11.74
CA PHE A 364 10.32 -11.27 11.88
C PHE A 364 10.54 -12.43 12.90
N GLY A 365 11.31 -12.26 13.92
CA GLY A 365 11.48 -13.27 14.97
C GLY A 365 12.90 -13.55 15.32
#